data_313ccb9fef9eb69f03bc53347bcb1bcc
#
_entry.id   313ccb9fef9eb69f03bc53347bcb1bcc
#
_cell.length_a   1.000
_cell.length_b   1.000
_cell.length_c   1.000
_cell.angle_alpha   90.00
_cell.angle_beta   90.00
_cell.angle_gamma   90.00
#
_symmetry.space_group_name_H-M   'P 1'
#
loop_
_entity.id
_entity.type
_entity.pdbx_description
1 polymer ?
#
loop_
_entity_poly.entity_id
_entity_poly.type
_entity_poly.pdbx_seq_one_letter_code
_entity_poly.pdbx_strand_id
1 'polypeptide(L)'
;MNKYSVIPRLVLAGLLAMAHGQPAHAQVPPTEDPDQLAMLKSDDPQLARNKRLVFDFWRIVYEGGHMDQAPKYMAPTYIQHNPNVKSGRDAFIELFKKQRPPRPILPRIKVPVISIVAERDRVIVSYVRKVRDRQNHDHIYYMTWFDSFRIENGLIAEHWDPSELWGPEGKPPGAEFFQ
;
A
#
# COMPACT_ATOMS: atom_id res chain seq x y z
N MET A 1 11.45 71.87 -46.12
CA MET A 1 10.55 71.77 -44.98
C MET A 1 10.28 70.27 -44.71
N ASN A 2 11.11 69.67 -43.86
CA ASN A 2 10.99 68.23 -43.50
C ASN A 2 10.26 68.08 -42.15
N LYS A 3 9.09 67.44 -42.17
CA LYS A 3 8.38 67.12 -40.97
C LYS A 3 8.74 65.66 -40.59
N TYR A 4 9.56 65.49 -39.57
CA TYR A 4 9.81 64.18 -38.98
C TYR A 4 8.66 63.90 -37.97
N SER A 5 7.88 62.84 -38.28
CA SER A 5 6.88 62.29 -37.39
C SER A 5 7.57 61.36 -36.41
N VAL A 6 7.47 61.68 -35.12
CA VAL A 6 7.99 60.84 -34.04
C VAL A 6 6.87 59.89 -33.61
N ILE A 7 7.04 58.59 -33.85
CA ILE A 7 6.14 57.55 -33.37
C ILE A 7 6.55 57.17 -31.93
N PRO A 8 5.70 57.27 -30.93
CA PRO A 8 6.04 56.82 -29.59
C PRO A 8 6.11 55.31 -29.53
N ARG A 9 7.25 54.78 -29.08
CA ARG A 9 7.43 53.34 -28.78
C ARG A 9 6.63 53.04 -27.50
N LEU A 10 5.53 52.28 -27.64
CA LEU A 10 4.81 51.67 -26.52
C LEU A 10 5.72 50.57 -25.95
N VAL A 11 6.24 50.79 -24.75
CA VAL A 11 6.91 49.75 -23.95
C VAL A 11 5.83 48.91 -23.31
N LEU A 12 5.57 47.74 -23.86
CA LEU A 12 4.66 46.75 -23.26
C LEU A 12 5.42 46.08 -22.10
N ALA A 13 5.18 46.56 -20.88
CA ALA A 13 5.65 45.95 -19.67
C ALA A 13 4.84 44.65 -19.46
N GLY A 14 5.41 43.50 -19.83
CA GLY A 14 4.84 42.18 -19.54
C GLY A 14 4.85 41.94 -18.04
N LEU A 15 3.66 41.96 -17.40
CA LEU A 15 3.48 41.42 -16.06
C LEU A 15 3.69 39.89 -16.15
N LEU A 16 4.88 39.43 -15.75
CA LEU A 16 5.04 38.03 -15.36
C LEU A 16 4.19 37.80 -14.09
N ALA A 17 2.98 37.28 -14.26
CA ALA A 17 2.23 36.72 -13.16
C ALA A 17 3.01 35.50 -12.64
N MET A 18 3.79 35.67 -11.58
CA MET A 18 4.30 34.55 -10.82
C MET A 18 3.07 33.78 -10.29
N ALA A 19 2.81 32.64 -10.92
CA ALA A 19 1.88 31.67 -10.35
C ALA A 19 2.46 31.24 -8.99
N HIS A 20 2.05 31.88 -7.93
CA HIS A 20 2.30 31.43 -6.58
C HIS A 20 1.55 30.10 -6.47
N GLY A 21 2.30 28.98 -6.59
CA GLY A 21 1.75 27.67 -6.32
C GLY A 21 1.05 27.74 -4.94
N GLN A 22 -0.25 27.50 -4.92
CA GLN A 22 -0.96 27.38 -3.65
C GLN A 22 -0.20 26.34 -2.82
N PRO A 23 0.13 26.62 -1.55
CA PRO A 23 0.72 25.59 -0.70
C PRO A 23 -0.20 24.39 -0.74
N ALA A 24 0.35 23.23 -1.13
CA ALA A 24 -0.39 21.99 -1.06
C ALA A 24 -0.97 21.91 0.36
N HIS A 25 -2.29 21.90 0.49
CA HIS A 25 -2.93 21.75 1.80
C HIS A 25 -2.29 20.55 2.48
N ALA A 26 -1.90 20.72 3.75
CA ALA A 26 -1.32 19.64 4.52
C ALA A 26 -2.25 18.42 4.43
N GLN A 27 -1.71 17.30 3.98
CA GLN A 27 -2.49 16.08 3.84
C GLN A 27 -3.14 15.72 5.17
N VAL A 28 -4.46 15.50 5.17
CA VAL A 28 -5.14 14.86 6.30
C VAL A 28 -4.72 13.39 6.30
N PRO A 29 -4.01 12.89 7.33
CA PRO A 29 -3.61 11.50 7.37
C PRO A 29 -4.82 10.57 7.37
N PRO A 30 -4.79 9.43 6.63
CA PRO A 30 -5.82 8.42 6.73
C PRO A 30 -5.92 7.90 8.18
N THR A 31 -7.15 7.68 8.65
CA THR A 31 -7.41 7.21 10.02
C THR A 31 -7.60 5.70 10.01
N GLU A 32 -6.92 4.99 10.91
CA GLU A 32 -7.19 3.58 11.17
C GLU A 32 -8.49 3.39 11.95
N ASP A 33 -9.12 2.22 11.78
CA ASP A 33 -10.15 1.74 12.68
C ASP A 33 -9.49 0.77 13.69
N PRO A 34 -9.53 1.05 14.99
CA PRO A 34 -8.88 0.21 16.00
C PRO A 34 -9.58 -1.13 16.21
N ASP A 35 -10.88 -1.25 15.88
CA ASP A 35 -11.63 -2.50 16.06
C ASP A 35 -11.53 -3.41 14.84
N GLN A 36 -10.34 -3.93 14.62
CA GLN A 36 -10.08 -4.86 13.51
C GLN A 36 -10.90 -6.15 13.62
N LEU A 37 -11.32 -6.57 14.83
CA LEU A 37 -12.11 -7.78 15.00
C LEU A 37 -13.57 -7.56 14.57
N ALA A 38 -14.11 -6.36 14.74
CA ALA A 38 -15.42 -6.02 14.20
C ALA A 38 -15.46 -6.09 12.66
N MET A 39 -14.37 -5.72 12.00
CA MET A 39 -14.26 -5.80 10.52
C MET A 39 -14.40 -7.23 9.98
N LEU A 40 -14.11 -8.25 10.81
CA LEU A 40 -14.19 -9.66 10.40
C LEU A 40 -15.62 -10.20 10.38
N LYS A 41 -16.56 -9.49 10.98
CA LYS A 41 -17.97 -9.89 11.02
C LYS A 41 -18.61 -9.74 9.64
N SER A 42 -19.52 -10.66 9.33
CA SER A 42 -20.37 -10.62 8.13
C SER A 42 -21.61 -11.50 8.41
N ASP A 43 -22.75 -11.11 7.84
CA ASP A 43 -23.95 -11.95 7.86
C ASP A 43 -23.78 -13.20 6.98
N ASP A 44 -22.93 -13.12 5.96
CA ASP A 44 -22.50 -14.28 5.19
C ASP A 44 -21.32 -14.97 5.89
N PRO A 45 -21.49 -16.22 6.35
CA PRO A 45 -20.43 -16.97 7.02
C PRO A 45 -19.20 -17.23 6.15
N GLN A 46 -19.35 -17.31 4.81
CA GLN A 46 -18.22 -17.52 3.92
C GLN A 46 -17.36 -16.25 3.83
N LEU A 47 -17.99 -15.09 3.74
CA LEU A 47 -17.26 -13.81 3.75
C LEU A 47 -16.55 -13.58 5.10
N ALA A 48 -17.18 -13.93 6.21
CA ALA A 48 -16.54 -13.87 7.52
C ALA A 48 -15.30 -14.79 7.61
N ARG A 49 -15.40 -16.03 7.09
CA ARG A 49 -14.25 -16.96 7.02
C ARG A 49 -13.13 -16.41 6.12
N ASN A 50 -13.48 -15.86 4.97
CA ASN A 50 -12.49 -15.31 4.04
C ASN A 50 -11.73 -14.12 4.65
N LYS A 51 -12.43 -13.19 5.31
CA LYS A 51 -11.81 -12.09 6.05
C LYS A 51 -10.89 -12.62 7.15
N ARG A 52 -11.34 -13.60 7.91
CA ARG A 52 -10.54 -14.20 9.00
C ARG A 52 -9.27 -14.87 8.45
N LEU A 53 -9.37 -15.60 7.35
CA LEU A 53 -8.23 -16.23 6.69
C LEU A 53 -7.14 -15.21 6.35
N VAL A 54 -7.52 -14.10 5.69
CA VAL A 54 -6.59 -13.04 5.29
C VAL A 54 -6.02 -12.30 6.50
N PHE A 55 -6.85 -12.01 7.48
CA PHE A 55 -6.42 -11.39 8.73
C PHE A 55 -5.37 -12.22 9.47
N ASP A 56 -5.62 -13.53 9.62
CA ASP A 56 -4.69 -14.44 10.30
C ASP A 56 -3.41 -14.66 9.49
N PHE A 57 -3.50 -14.81 8.16
CA PHE A 57 -2.34 -14.82 7.29
C PHE A 57 -1.46 -13.59 7.50
N TRP A 58 -2.09 -12.39 7.52
CA TRP A 58 -1.35 -11.16 7.63
C TRP A 58 -0.58 -11.04 8.94
N ARG A 59 -1.28 -11.18 10.08
CA ARG A 59 -0.66 -11.01 11.40
C ARG A 59 0.30 -12.14 11.78
N ILE A 60 0.09 -13.37 11.28
CA ILE A 60 0.91 -14.54 11.64
C ILE A 60 2.06 -14.73 10.65
N VAL A 61 1.75 -14.80 9.35
CA VAL A 61 2.74 -15.13 8.32
C VAL A 61 3.47 -13.86 7.90
N TYR A 62 2.73 -12.86 7.41
CA TYR A 62 3.35 -11.71 6.77
C TYR A 62 4.04 -10.77 7.77
N GLU A 63 3.35 -10.29 8.81
CA GLU A 63 3.95 -9.44 9.84
C GLU A 63 4.71 -10.23 10.91
N GLY A 64 4.13 -11.34 11.36
CA GLY A 64 4.73 -12.18 12.39
C GLY A 64 5.96 -12.98 11.93
N GLY A 65 6.18 -13.09 10.61
CA GLY A 65 7.34 -13.77 10.05
C GLY A 65 7.32 -15.30 10.15
N HIS A 66 6.17 -15.90 10.55
CA HIS A 66 6.05 -17.36 10.70
C HIS A 66 5.80 -18.02 9.34
N MET A 67 6.82 -18.01 8.48
CA MET A 67 6.73 -18.55 7.10
C MET A 67 6.45 -20.04 7.05
N ASP A 68 6.79 -20.80 8.10
CA ASP A 68 6.45 -22.21 8.28
C ASP A 68 4.92 -22.45 8.33
N GLN A 69 4.15 -21.44 8.70
CA GLN A 69 2.70 -21.52 8.74
C GLN A 69 2.02 -21.12 7.42
N ALA A 70 2.75 -20.58 6.44
CA ALA A 70 2.18 -20.17 5.15
C ALA A 70 1.34 -21.26 4.45
N PRO A 71 1.67 -22.56 4.52
CA PRO A 71 0.85 -23.62 3.91
C PRO A 71 -0.56 -23.75 4.47
N LYS A 72 -0.85 -23.21 5.66
CA LYS A 72 -2.21 -23.18 6.24
C LYS A 72 -3.11 -22.10 5.60
N TYR A 73 -2.51 -21.13 4.94
CA TYR A 73 -3.19 -19.93 4.44
C TYR A 73 -3.10 -19.77 2.93
N MET A 74 -2.05 -20.29 2.29
CA MET A 74 -1.76 -20.04 0.88
C MET A 74 -1.80 -21.32 0.06
N ALA A 75 -2.41 -21.23 -1.12
CA ALA A 75 -2.38 -22.33 -2.11
C ALA A 75 -0.95 -22.58 -2.59
N PRO A 76 -0.56 -23.86 -2.89
CA PRO A 76 0.74 -24.15 -3.47
C PRO A 76 1.02 -23.40 -4.77
N THR A 77 -0.04 -23.23 -5.58
CA THR A 77 -0.06 -22.53 -6.88
C THR A 77 -0.36 -21.04 -6.76
N TYR A 78 -0.12 -20.43 -5.61
CA TYR A 78 -0.35 -19.02 -5.34
C TYR A 78 0.20 -18.12 -6.45
N ILE A 79 -0.64 -17.22 -6.97
CA ILE A 79 -0.28 -16.28 -8.02
C ILE A 79 -0.07 -14.89 -7.39
N GLN A 80 1.05 -14.29 -7.71
CA GLN A 80 1.41 -12.95 -7.26
C GLN A 80 1.43 -11.99 -8.44
N HIS A 81 0.69 -10.88 -8.33
CA HIS A 81 0.65 -9.84 -9.36
C HIS A 81 1.54 -8.62 -9.06
N ASN A 82 2.20 -8.61 -7.90
CA ASN A 82 3.24 -7.62 -7.60
C ASN A 82 4.49 -7.91 -8.46
N PRO A 83 4.99 -6.95 -9.27
CA PRO A 83 6.10 -7.18 -10.20
C PRO A 83 7.44 -7.53 -9.52
N ASN A 84 7.53 -7.36 -8.19
CA ASN A 84 8.75 -7.60 -7.41
C ASN A 84 8.78 -8.98 -6.75
N VAL A 85 7.67 -9.72 -6.78
CA VAL A 85 7.51 -10.98 -6.03
C VAL A 85 7.09 -12.08 -6.99
N LYS A 86 7.86 -13.16 -7.03
CA LYS A 86 7.55 -14.31 -7.87
C LYS A 86 6.29 -15.05 -7.39
N SER A 87 5.52 -15.58 -8.34
CA SER A 87 4.40 -16.47 -8.05
C SER A 87 4.89 -17.80 -7.45
N GLY A 88 4.00 -18.47 -6.74
CA GLY A 88 4.25 -19.68 -5.99
C GLY A 88 4.43 -19.43 -4.49
N ARG A 89 3.75 -20.25 -3.67
CA ARG A 89 3.87 -20.17 -2.21
C ARG A 89 5.32 -20.31 -1.74
N ASP A 90 6.07 -21.24 -2.33
CA ASP A 90 7.44 -21.50 -1.91
C ASP A 90 8.37 -20.32 -2.24
N ALA A 91 8.15 -19.64 -3.39
CA ALA A 91 8.86 -18.42 -3.74
C ALA A 91 8.56 -17.28 -2.76
N PHE A 92 7.28 -17.15 -2.34
CA PHE A 92 6.88 -16.22 -1.29
C PHE A 92 7.61 -16.49 0.03
N ILE A 93 7.61 -17.76 0.47
CA ILE A 93 8.28 -18.19 1.71
C ILE A 93 9.78 -17.87 1.64
N GLU A 94 10.45 -18.22 0.55
CA GLU A 94 11.90 -17.99 0.39
C GLU A 94 12.25 -16.49 0.48
N LEU A 95 11.47 -15.65 -0.20
CA LEU A 95 11.69 -14.20 -0.20
C LEU A 95 11.51 -13.60 1.21
N PHE A 96 10.35 -13.87 1.82
CA PHE A 96 9.99 -13.20 3.08
C PHE A 96 10.67 -13.80 4.30
N LYS A 97 11.10 -15.05 4.28
CA LYS A 97 11.92 -15.65 5.35
C LYS A 97 13.23 -14.87 5.58
N LYS A 98 13.81 -14.33 4.51
CA LYS A 98 15.04 -13.51 4.58
C LYS A 98 14.79 -12.11 5.14
N GLN A 99 13.60 -11.57 4.88
CA GLN A 99 13.25 -10.19 5.22
C GLN A 99 12.53 -10.04 6.57
N ARG A 100 11.84 -11.10 7.01
CA ARG A 100 10.93 -11.08 8.16
C ARG A 100 11.22 -12.26 9.10
N PRO A 101 12.16 -12.07 10.05
CA PRO A 101 12.39 -13.08 11.08
C PRO A 101 11.14 -13.25 11.95
N PRO A 102 10.89 -14.46 12.50
CA PRO A 102 9.75 -14.71 13.39
C PRO A 102 9.72 -13.76 14.60
N ARG A 103 8.53 -13.25 14.92
CA ARG A 103 8.25 -12.33 16.03
C ARG A 103 7.03 -12.83 16.79
N PRO A 104 6.78 -12.33 18.01
CA PRO A 104 5.54 -12.63 18.73
C PRO A 104 4.30 -12.30 17.89
N ILE A 105 3.37 -13.26 17.81
CA ILE A 105 2.13 -13.10 17.08
C ILE A 105 1.22 -12.14 17.87
N LEU A 106 0.92 -11.00 17.30
CA LEU A 106 0.02 -10.03 17.91
C LEU A 106 -1.45 -10.42 17.68
N PRO A 107 -2.37 -9.99 18.56
CA PRO A 107 -3.81 -10.24 18.40
C PRO A 107 -4.42 -9.45 17.23
N ARG A 108 -3.71 -8.45 16.70
CA ARG A 108 -4.13 -7.59 15.59
C ARG A 108 -3.03 -7.45 14.54
N ILE A 109 -3.39 -7.00 13.36
CA ILE A 109 -2.45 -6.53 12.34
C ILE A 109 -1.78 -5.25 12.88
N LYS A 110 -0.46 -5.14 12.77
CA LYS A 110 0.33 -4.04 13.33
C LYS A 110 0.18 -2.76 12.52
N VAL A 111 0.18 -2.85 11.18
CA VAL A 111 -0.05 -1.65 10.35
C VAL A 111 -1.44 -1.08 10.62
N PRO A 112 -1.62 0.25 10.58
CA PRO A 112 -2.91 0.88 10.83
C PRO A 112 -3.94 0.48 9.77
N VAL A 113 -4.83 -0.47 10.07
CA VAL A 113 -5.87 -0.98 9.16
C VAL A 113 -7.04 0.01 9.12
N ILE A 114 -7.49 0.34 7.91
CA ILE A 114 -8.65 1.20 7.66
C ILE A 114 -9.90 0.34 7.52
N SER A 115 -9.82 -0.74 6.71
CA SER A 115 -10.95 -1.66 6.53
C SER A 115 -10.51 -3.04 6.06
N ILE A 116 -11.32 -4.06 6.35
CA ILE A 116 -11.26 -5.40 5.77
C ILE A 116 -12.63 -5.71 5.19
N VAL A 117 -12.74 -5.71 3.88
CA VAL A 117 -13.99 -5.96 3.17
C VAL A 117 -13.88 -7.23 2.34
N ALA A 118 -15.01 -7.92 2.17
CA ALA A 118 -15.06 -9.12 1.36
C ALA A 118 -16.32 -9.13 0.50
N GLU A 119 -16.17 -9.62 -0.73
CA GLU A 119 -17.25 -9.85 -1.67
C GLU A 119 -16.91 -11.09 -2.51
N ARG A 120 -17.82 -12.07 -2.56
CA ARG A 120 -17.60 -13.34 -3.23
C ARG A 120 -16.32 -14.04 -2.74
N ASP A 121 -15.37 -14.28 -3.63
CA ASP A 121 -14.07 -14.90 -3.36
C ASP A 121 -12.95 -13.87 -3.07
N ARG A 122 -13.28 -12.57 -2.96
CA ARG A 122 -12.31 -11.50 -2.78
C ARG A 122 -12.31 -10.96 -1.36
N VAL A 123 -11.12 -10.64 -0.88
CA VAL A 123 -10.91 -9.87 0.36
C VAL A 123 -9.97 -8.73 0.05
N ILE A 124 -10.34 -7.52 0.46
CA ILE A 124 -9.49 -6.34 0.34
C ILE A 124 -9.18 -5.83 1.74
N VAL A 125 -7.90 -5.61 2.00
CA VAL A 125 -7.41 -4.93 3.20
C VAL A 125 -6.90 -3.57 2.78
N SER A 126 -7.48 -2.51 3.32
CA SER A 126 -6.95 -1.16 3.17
C SER A 126 -6.27 -0.72 4.46
N TYR A 127 -5.12 -0.07 4.34
CA TYR A 127 -4.33 0.34 5.48
C TYR A 127 -3.51 1.60 5.19
N VAL A 128 -3.10 2.25 6.26
CA VAL A 128 -2.26 3.45 6.18
C VAL A 128 -0.81 3.04 5.94
N ARG A 129 -0.21 3.61 4.92
CA ARG A 129 1.20 3.46 4.63
C ARG A 129 1.93 4.78 4.77
N LYS A 130 2.96 4.78 5.60
CA LYS A 130 3.85 5.91 5.77
C LYS A 130 4.97 5.83 4.73
N VAL A 131 5.23 6.90 4.01
CA VAL A 131 6.20 6.93 2.91
C VAL A 131 7.08 8.16 3.04
N ARG A 132 8.37 7.98 2.78
CA ARG A 132 9.32 9.07 2.63
C ARG A 132 9.37 9.50 1.17
N ASP A 133 9.26 10.80 0.94
CA ASP A 133 9.36 11.37 -0.40
C ASP A 133 10.75 11.10 -0.98
N ARG A 134 10.78 10.63 -2.23
CA ARG A 134 12.04 10.31 -2.93
C ARG A 134 12.81 11.56 -3.35
N GLN A 135 12.12 12.69 -3.55
CA GLN A 135 12.73 13.96 -3.97
C GLN A 135 13.08 14.84 -2.78
N ASN A 136 12.35 14.70 -1.67
CA ASN A 136 12.61 15.42 -0.44
C ASN A 136 12.57 14.46 0.74
N HIS A 137 13.72 13.95 1.14
CA HIS A 137 13.85 12.92 2.18
C HIS A 137 13.40 13.38 3.58
N ASP A 138 13.28 14.69 3.83
CA ASP A 138 12.74 15.23 5.08
C ASP A 138 11.20 15.24 5.08
N HIS A 139 10.58 15.10 3.91
CA HIS A 139 9.14 15.04 3.77
C HIS A 139 8.63 13.61 3.90
N ILE A 140 7.76 13.40 4.88
CA ILE A 140 7.06 12.14 5.10
C ILE A 140 5.58 12.38 4.90
N TYR A 141 4.94 11.54 4.10
CA TYR A 141 3.51 11.59 3.85
C TYR A 141 2.85 10.24 4.10
N TYR A 142 1.54 10.24 4.16
CA TYR A 142 0.73 9.05 4.34
C TYR A 142 -0.07 8.76 3.08
N MET A 143 -0.25 7.49 2.77
CA MET A 143 -1.10 7.05 1.68
C MET A 143 -1.95 5.86 2.13
N THR A 144 -3.10 5.69 1.50
CA THR A 144 -3.87 4.47 1.64
C THR A 144 -3.34 3.43 0.67
N TRP A 145 -3.05 2.25 1.18
CA TRP A 145 -2.63 1.10 0.40
C TRP A 145 -3.72 0.04 0.40
N PHE A 146 -3.78 -0.75 -0.64
CA PHE A 146 -4.79 -1.79 -0.83
C PHE A 146 -4.10 -3.09 -1.21
N ASP A 147 -4.35 -4.15 -0.44
CA ASP A 147 -4.01 -5.51 -0.82
C ASP A 147 -5.31 -6.28 -1.09
N SER A 148 -5.41 -6.87 -2.26
CA SER A 148 -6.54 -7.68 -2.67
C SER A 148 -6.13 -9.14 -2.77
N PHE A 149 -6.96 -10.02 -2.22
CA PHE A 149 -6.73 -11.46 -2.19
C PHE A 149 -7.90 -12.20 -2.82
N ARG A 150 -7.62 -13.23 -3.64
CA ARG A 150 -8.63 -14.19 -4.06
C ARG A 150 -8.49 -15.47 -3.24
N ILE A 151 -9.62 -15.93 -2.77
CA ILE A 151 -9.72 -17.13 -1.95
C ILE A 151 -10.30 -18.26 -2.79
N GLU A 152 -9.65 -19.41 -2.77
CA GLU A 152 -10.08 -20.62 -3.44
C GLU A 152 -9.84 -21.82 -2.53
N ASN A 153 -10.87 -22.65 -2.33
CA ASN A 153 -10.82 -23.83 -1.46
C ASN A 153 -10.31 -23.52 -0.03
N GLY A 154 -10.65 -22.35 0.51
CA GLY A 154 -10.26 -21.90 1.84
C GLY A 154 -8.79 -21.47 1.97
N LEU A 155 -8.11 -21.23 0.86
CA LEU A 155 -6.72 -20.74 0.80
C LEU A 155 -6.61 -19.49 -0.05
N ILE A 156 -5.61 -18.65 0.23
CA ILE A 156 -5.24 -17.52 -0.62
C ILE A 156 -4.61 -18.06 -1.90
N ALA A 157 -5.29 -17.84 -3.02
CA ALA A 157 -4.86 -18.32 -4.34
C ALA A 157 -4.16 -17.23 -5.15
N GLU A 158 -4.54 -15.96 -4.97
CA GLU A 158 -3.93 -14.84 -5.70
C GLU A 158 -3.88 -13.57 -4.83
N HIS A 159 -2.95 -12.69 -5.20
CA HIS A 159 -2.77 -11.40 -4.54
C HIS A 159 -2.43 -10.30 -5.54
N TRP A 160 -3.01 -9.12 -5.32
CA TRP A 160 -2.75 -7.87 -6.04
C TRP A 160 -2.47 -6.76 -5.04
N ASP A 161 -1.56 -5.89 -5.38
CA ASP A 161 -1.31 -4.61 -4.73
C ASP A 161 -0.91 -3.54 -5.77
N PRO A 162 -0.96 -2.25 -5.46
CA PRO A 162 -0.56 -1.19 -6.37
C PRO A 162 0.97 -0.98 -6.40
N SER A 163 1.77 -2.02 -6.20
CA SER A 163 3.23 -1.89 -6.11
C SER A 163 3.85 -1.57 -7.45
N GLU A 164 4.66 -0.52 -7.46
CA GLU A 164 5.60 -0.23 -8.53
C GLU A 164 6.85 -1.12 -8.42
N LEU A 165 7.67 -1.14 -9.45
CA LEU A 165 9.00 -1.76 -9.38
C LEU A 165 9.81 -1.10 -8.26
N TRP A 166 10.41 -1.93 -7.42
CA TRP A 166 11.32 -1.46 -6.38
C TRP A 166 12.56 -0.83 -7.02
N GLY A 167 13.07 0.22 -6.41
CA GLY A 167 14.30 0.84 -6.85
C GLY A 167 15.52 -0.09 -6.72
N PRO A 168 16.72 0.41 -7.06
CA PRO A 168 17.97 -0.36 -7.00
C PRO A 168 18.23 -1.02 -5.64
N GLU A 169 17.65 -0.49 -4.57
CA GLU A 169 17.78 -1.01 -3.21
C GLU A 169 16.98 -2.31 -2.96
N GLY A 170 16.14 -2.74 -3.92
CA GLY A 170 15.33 -3.95 -3.80
C GLY A 170 14.30 -3.92 -2.68
N LYS A 171 13.83 -2.73 -2.29
CA LYS A 171 12.87 -2.53 -1.20
C LYS A 171 11.67 -1.70 -1.66
N PRO A 172 10.46 -1.98 -1.13
CA PRO A 172 9.31 -1.15 -1.40
C PRO A 172 9.48 0.25 -0.79
N PRO A 173 8.88 1.30 -1.39
CA PRO A 173 8.84 2.62 -0.79
C PRO A 173 8.27 2.56 0.63
N GLY A 174 8.92 3.22 1.58
CA GLY A 174 8.50 3.24 2.98
C GLY A 174 8.80 1.94 3.75
N ALA A 175 9.66 1.04 3.23
CA ALA A 175 10.03 -0.20 3.91
C ALA A 175 10.63 0.04 5.30
N GLU A 176 11.27 1.16 5.53
CA GLU A 176 11.85 1.56 6.81
C GLU A 176 10.80 1.75 7.92
N PHE A 177 9.54 1.95 7.56
CA PHE A 177 8.44 2.14 8.50
C PHE A 177 7.68 0.84 8.84
N PHE A 178 8.02 -0.28 8.20
CA PHE A 178 7.38 -1.60 8.43
C PHE A 178 8.13 -2.49 9.44
N GLN A 179 9.12 -1.95 10.14
CA GLN A 179 9.93 -2.70 11.11
C GLN A 179 9.28 -2.78 12.48
#